data_4b033bce7ef9fa97a7f2f9faaeaabf50
#
_entry.id   4b033bce7ef9fa97a7f2f9faaeaabf50
#
_cell.length_a   1.000
_cell.length_b   1.000
_cell.length_c   1.000
_cell.angle_alpha   90.00
_cell.angle_beta   90.00
_cell.angle_gamma   90.00
#
_symmetry.space_group_name_H-M   'P 1'
#
loop_
_entity.id
_entity.type
_entity.pdbx_description
1 polymer ?
#
loop_
_entity_poly.entity_id
_entity_poly.type
_entity_poly.pdbx_seq_one_letter_code
_entity_poly.pdbx_strand_id
1 'polypeptide(L)'
;MFKNNNYPKVLLLSAAIGAAGMGISMQVLADQYTEAAEKWVDEAFKRSTLSREEQLKELEWFAKVAEPFRGMEINVVSETIATHEYESKVLAKAFSEITGIKLTHTLIQEGDVIEKLQTQMQSGRNIYDGYVNDSDLIGTHFRYGKVVAVEDIMNGAGKDFTLPTLDLDDFIGLDFTTGPDGKLYQLPSQQFANLYWFRADWFEREDLKKQFRDIYGYDLGVPVNWSAYEDIAEFFTVHVKEIDGERVYGHMDYGKKDPSLGWRFTDAWFSMAGAGDKGLPNGLPVDEWGIRVEECHPVGAS
;
A
#
# COMPACT_ATOMS: atom_id res chain seq x y z
N MET A 1 -17.17 -11.72 29.33
CA MET A 1 -17.98 -10.77 30.12
C MET A 1 -17.24 -9.46 30.23
N PHE A 2 -17.21 -8.67 29.15
CA PHE A 2 -16.69 -7.30 29.12
C PHE A 2 -17.72 -6.43 28.40
N LYS A 3 -18.57 -5.79 29.20
CA LYS A 3 -19.37 -4.64 28.78
C LYS A 3 -18.64 -3.41 29.29
N ASN A 4 -18.15 -2.58 28.39
CA ASN A 4 -18.08 -1.13 28.57
C ASN A 4 -17.78 -0.50 27.21
N ASN A 5 -18.84 -0.29 26.44
CA ASN A 5 -18.83 0.59 25.28
C ASN A 5 -18.95 2.04 25.77
N ASN A 6 -17.83 2.75 25.87
CA ASN A 6 -17.82 4.20 25.96
C ASN A 6 -17.52 4.78 24.57
N TYR A 7 -18.52 4.80 23.72
CA TYR A 7 -18.54 5.76 22.62
C TYR A 7 -19.01 7.11 23.17
N PRO A 8 -18.41 8.24 22.77
CA PRO A 8 -18.91 9.54 23.17
C PRO A 8 -20.32 9.71 22.61
N LYS A 9 -21.27 9.88 23.50
CA LYS A 9 -22.64 10.24 23.13
C LYS A 9 -22.60 11.61 22.47
N VAL A 10 -22.87 11.67 21.17
CA VAL A 10 -23.16 12.93 20.49
C VAL A 10 -24.44 13.47 21.11
N LEU A 11 -24.33 14.51 21.91
CA LEU A 11 -25.45 15.25 22.44
C LEU A 11 -26.10 16.02 21.27
N LEU A 12 -27.31 15.62 20.88
CA LEU A 12 -28.21 16.42 20.07
C LEU A 12 -28.66 17.63 20.89
N LEU A 13 -27.98 18.77 20.72
CA LEU A 13 -28.46 20.05 21.19
C LEU A 13 -29.39 20.65 20.11
N SER A 14 -30.68 20.49 20.29
CA SER A 14 -31.70 21.21 19.52
C SER A 14 -31.74 22.64 20.03
N ALA A 15 -31.16 23.59 19.32
CA ALA A 15 -31.38 25.00 19.50
C ALA A 15 -32.11 25.57 18.30
N ALA A 16 -33.40 25.81 18.44
CA ALA A 16 -34.20 26.58 17.49
C ALA A 16 -33.83 28.06 17.61
N ILE A 17 -33.13 28.61 16.63
CA ILE A 17 -32.89 30.05 16.48
C ILE A 17 -33.18 30.47 15.02
N GLY A 18 -34.05 31.42 14.87
CA GLY A 18 -34.37 32.39 13.82
C GLY A 18 -34.09 32.01 12.35
N ALA A 19 -35.14 31.74 11.59
CA ALA A 19 -35.15 31.22 10.23
C ALA A 19 -34.87 32.22 9.08
N ALA A 20 -34.27 33.38 9.32
CA ALA A 20 -34.06 34.37 8.26
C ALA A 20 -32.58 34.68 7.92
N GLY A 21 -31.61 34.24 8.72
CA GLY A 21 -30.17 34.48 8.48
C GLY A 21 -29.36 33.24 8.06
N MET A 22 -29.92 32.04 8.23
CA MET A 22 -29.21 30.78 8.02
C MET A 22 -29.21 30.30 6.55
N GLY A 23 -30.16 30.71 5.73
CA GLY A 23 -30.25 30.24 4.35
C GLY A 23 -29.10 30.73 3.45
N ILE A 24 -28.61 31.95 3.69
CA ILE A 24 -27.55 32.55 2.88
C ILE A 24 -26.19 31.97 3.27
N SER A 25 -25.95 31.69 4.55
CA SER A 25 -24.67 31.12 5.00
C SER A 25 -24.49 29.64 4.64
N MET A 26 -25.56 28.85 4.59
CA MET A 26 -25.48 27.45 4.16
C MET A 26 -25.23 27.31 2.67
N GLN A 27 -25.79 28.18 1.86
CA GLN A 27 -25.61 28.15 0.40
C GLN A 27 -24.21 28.60 -0.01
N VAL A 28 -23.68 29.64 0.62
CA VAL A 28 -22.31 30.12 0.41
C VAL A 28 -21.26 29.07 0.85
N LEU A 29 -21.55 28.33 1.93
CA LEU A 29 -20.67 27.24 2.39
C LEU A 29 -20.73 26.01 1.49
N ALA A 30 -21.88 25.68 0.91
CA ALA A 30 -22.00 24.61 -0.06
C ALA A 30 -21.23 24.92 -1.34
N ASP A 31 -21.31 26.16 -1.80
CA ASP A 31 -20.60 26.65 -3.00
C ASP A 31 -19.08 26.51 -2.88
N GLN A 32 -18.49 26.84 -1.73
CA GLN A 32 -17.02 26.77 -1.56
C GLN A 32 -16.44 25.34 -1.67
N TYR A 33 -17.18 24.33 -1.22
CA TYR A 33 -16.72 22.93 -1.30
C TYR A 33 -16.88 22.36 -2.71
N THR A 34 -17.92 22.77 -3.43
CA THR A 34 -18.10 22.46 -4.85
C THR A 34 -17.04 23.14 -5.70
N GLU A 35 -16.76 24.42 -5.45
CA GLU A 35 -15.65 25.14 -6.12
C GLU A 35 -14.29 24.46 -5.85
N ALA A 36 -14.06 23.97 -4.63
CA ALA A 36 -12.86 23.22 -4.31
C ALA A 36 -12.78 21.90 -5.10
N ALA A 37 -13.89 21.19 -5.25
CA ALA A 37 -13.95 19.97 -6.05
C ALA A 37 -13.61 20.24 -7.51
N GLU A 38 -14.21 21.25 -8.14
CA GLU A 38 -13.92 21.66 -9.52
C GLU A 38 -12.43 22.03 -9.70
N LYS A 39 -11.91 22.83 -8.79
CA LYS A 39 -10.50 23.23 -8.79
C LYS A 39 -9.56 22.00 -8.80
N TRP A 40 -9.80 21.04 -7.88
CA TRP A 40 -8.93 19.89 -7.74
C TRP A 40 -9.01 18.92 -8.91
N VAL A 41 -10.20 18.72 -9.50
CA VAL A 41 -10.35 17.96 -10.75
C VAL A 41 -9.53 18.61 -11.87
N ASP A 42 -9.64 19.92 -12.03
CA ASP A 42 -8.99 20.62 -13.14
C ASP A 42 -7.46 20.82 -12.93
N GLU A 43 -6.98 20.88 -11.69
CA GLU A 43 -5.57 21.08 -11.38
C GLU A 43 -4.78 19.76 -11.21
N ALA A 44 -5.34 18.78 -10.49
CA ALA A 44 -4.59 17.63 -10.01
C ALA A 44 -5.05 16.26 -10.56
N PHE A 45 -6.35 16.09 -10.84
CA PHE A 45 -6.90 14.76 -11.13
C PHE A 45 -7.08 14.45 -12.62
N LYS A 46 -6.46 15.20 -13.50
CA LYS A 46 -6.51 15.01 -14.97
C LYS A 46 -6.05 13.63 -15.45
N ARG A 47 -5.28 12.90 -14.63
CA ARG A 47 -4.76 11.57 -14.96
C ARG A 47 -5.68 10.44 -14.50
N SER A 48 -6.82 10.74 -13.87
CA SER A 48 -7.81 9.74 -13.50
C SER A 48 -8.36 9.03 -14.75
N THR A 49 -8.72 7.78 -14.57
CA THR A 49 -9.48 7.01 -15.60
C THR A 49 -10.94 7.44 -15.68
N LEU A 50 -11.46 8.10 -14.64
CA LEU A 50 -12.79 8.66 -14.62
C LEU A 50 -12.85 9.93 -15.47
N SER A 51 -13.96 10.12 -16.16
CA SER A 51 -14.26 11.39 -16.84
C SER A 51 -14.39 12.54 -15.83
N ARG A 52 -14.22 13.76 -16.30
CA ARG A 52 -14.39 14.95 -15.44
C ARG A 52 -15.76 14.98 -14.72
N GLU A 53 -16.81 14.56 -15.40
CA GLU A 53 -18.17 14.54 -14.86
C GLU A 53 -18.29 13.50 -13.73
N GLU A 54 -17.75 12.32 -13.91
CA GLU A 54 -17.72 11.26 -12.89
C GLU A 54 -16.89 11.69 -11.68
N GLN A 55 -15.72 12.30 -11.89
CA GLN A 55 -14.89 12.83 -10.81
C GLN A 55 -15.66 13.89 -10.00
N LEU A 56 -16.28 14.85 -10.64
CA LEU A 56 -17.06 15.87 -9.96
C LEU A 56 -18.20 15.27 -9.15
N LYS A 57 -18.93 14.31 -9.72
CA LYS A 57 -20.03 13.63 -9.03
C LYS A 57 -19.55 12.93 -7.74
N GLU A 58 -18.40 12.28 -7.77
CA GLU A 58 -17.83 11.67 -6.56
C GLU A 58 -17.36 12.70 -5.54
N LEU A 59 -16.67 13.75 -5.98
CA LEU A 59 -16.20 14.79 -5.07
C LEU A 59 -17.33 15.62 -4.46
N GLU A 60 -18.39 15.87 -5.19
CA GLU A 60 -19.62 16.47 -4.65
C GLU A 60 -20.29 15.58 -3.59
N TRP A 61 -20.27 14.26 -3.83
CA TRP A 61 -20.72 13.30 -2.82
C TRP A 61 -19.89 13.38 -1.55
N PHE A 62 -18.55 13.41 -1.66
CA PHE A 62 -17.65 13.59 -0.50
C PHE A 62 -17.92 14.89 0.23
N ALA A 63 -18.05 16.00 -0.50
CA ALA A 63 -18.35 17.30 0.09
C ALA A 63 -19.66 17.30 0.88
N LYS A 64 -20.70 16.63 0.36
CA LYS A 64 -22.00 16.50 0.99
C LYS A 64 -21.98 15.58 2.20
N VAL A 65 -21.42 14.39 2.07
CA VAL A 65 -21.43 13.37 3.14
C VAL A 65 -20.54 13.77 4.31
N ALA A 66 -19.53 14.59 4.08
CA ALA A 66 -18.66 15.12 5.11
C ALA A 66 -19.28 16.23 5.99
N GLU A 67 -20.45 16.74 5.62
CA GLU A 67 -21.09 17.88 6.32
C GLU A 67 -21.17 17.71 7.85
N PRO A 68 -21.57 16.55 8.41
CA PRO A 68 -21.62 16.35 9.86
C PRO A 68 -20.25 16.33 10.54
N PHE A 69 -19.18 16.18 9.78
CA PHE A 69 -17.80 15.99 10.26
C PHE A 69 -16.90 17.20 10.03
N ARG A 70 -17.43 18.27 9.43
CA ARG A 70 -16.63 19.49 9.16
C ARG A 70 -16.01 20.05 10.43
N GLY A 71 -14.74 20.41 10.32
CA GLY A 71 -13.96 20.90 11.47
C GLY A 71 -13.29 19.78 12.29
N MET A 72 -13.53 18.51 11.99
CA MET A 72 -12.73 17.41 12.57
C MET A 72 -11.29 17.48 12.10
N GLU A 73 -10.38 16.98 12.93
CA GLU A 73 -8.98 16.78 12.58
C GLU A 73 -8.68 15.28 12.57
N ILE A 74 -8.04 14.81 11.50
CA ILE A 74 -7.60 13.42 11.31
C ILE A 74 -6.09 13.42 11.08
N ASN A 75 -5.37 12.57 11.81
CA ASN A 75 -3.93 12.38 11.68
C ASN A 75 -3.63 11.00 11.09
N VAL A 76 -2.97 10.99 9.95
CA VAL A 76 -2.52 9.78 9.27
C VAL A 76 -0.99 9.77 9.22
N VAL A 77 -0.39 8.59 9.25
CA VAL A 77 1.05 8.39 9.12
C VAL A 77 1.36 7.34 8.07
N SER A 78 2.42 7.55 7.32
CA SER A 78 3.00 6.57 6.40
C SER A 78 4.51 6.76 6.25
N GLU A 79 5.15 5.85 5.54
CA GLU A 79 6.54 6.00 5.14
C GLU A 79 6.74 7.12 4.10
N THR A 80 8.00 7.56 3.95
CA THR A 80 8.37 8.60 3.00
C THR A 80 8.79 7.98 1.68
N ILE A 81 7.83 7.83 0.76
CA ILE A 81 8.04 7.42 -0.63
C ILE A 81 7.26 8.35 -1.56
N ALA A 82 7.56 8.30 -2.85
CA ALA A 82 6.99 9.23 -3.83
C ALA A 82 5.46 9.23 -3.89
N THR A 83 4.83 8.05 -3.76
CA THR A 83 3.36 7.91 -3.73
C THR A 83 2.77 8.58 -2.50
N HIS A 84 3.31 8.31 -1.31
CA HIS A 84 2.84 8.91 -0.07
C HIS A 84 3.16 10.41 0.02
N GLU A 85 4.22 10.88 -0.65
CA GLU A 85 4.44 12.32 -0.82
C GLU A 85 3.32 12.99 -1.61
N TYR A 86 2.84 12.35 -2.68
CA TYR A 86 1.69 12.84 -3.43
C TYR A 86 0.42 12.83 -2.58
N GLU A 87 0.17 11.74 -1.85
CA GLU A 87 -0.97 11.64 -0.93
C GLU A 87 -0.94 12.74 0.13
N SER A 88 0.21 12.96 0.76
CA SER A 88 0.35 13.98 1.82
C SER A 88 0.24 15.41 1.27
N LYS A 89 0.91 15.72 0.15
CA LYS A 89 1.03 17.09 -0.37
C LYS A 89 -0.16 17.51 -1.24
N VAL A 90 -0.81 16.54 -1.89
CA VAL A 90 -1.89 16.80 -2.86
C VAL A 90 -3.22 16.25 -2.36
N LEU A 91 -3.34 14.92 -2.14
CA LEU A 91 -4.61 14.30 -1.81
C LEU A 91 -5.14 14.73 -0.43
N ALA A 92 -4.30 14.80 0.60
CA ALA A 92 -4.71 15.24 1.92
C ALA A 92 -5.18 16.69 1.94
N LYS A 93 -4.55 17.53 1.11
CA LYS A 93 -4.98 18.92 0.94
C LYS A 93 -6.30 19.02 0.18
N ALA A 94 -6.43 18.27 -0.93
CA ALA A 94 -7.67 18.21 -1.69
C ALA A 94 -8.82 17.71 -0.82
N PHE A 95 -8.62 16.63 -0.08
CA PHE A 95 -9.60 16.09 0.86
C PHE A 95 -10.04 17.15 1.87
N SER A 96 -9.08 17.87 2.46
CA SER A 96 -9.39 18.89 3.47
C SER A 96 -10.17 20.07 2.89
N GLU A 97 -9.83 20.52 1.69
CA GLU A 97 -10.54 21.63 1.02
C GLU A 97 -11.94 21.22 0.55
N ILE A 98 -12.12 19.98 0.07
CA ILE A 98 -13.41 19.47 -0.44
C ILE A 98 -14.36 19.09 0.69
N THR A 99 -13.86 18.54 1.79
CA THR A 99 -14.70 18.00 2.87
C THR A 99 -14.87 18.94 4.06
N GLY A 100 -13.94 19.87 4.27
CA GLY A 100 -13.87 20.67 5.49
C GLY A 100 -13.35 19.89 6.70
N ILE A 101 -12.85 18.66 6.51
CA ILE A 101 -12.17 17.85 7.53
C ILE A 101 -10.66 18.07 7.37
N LYS A 102 -9.99 18.49 8.42
CA LYS A 102 -8.53 18.69 8.36
C LYS A 102 -7.80 17.36 8.42
N LEU A 103 -7.25 16.93 7.30
CA LEU A 103 -6.41 15.73 7.22
C LEU A 103 -4.93 16.13 7.25
N THR A 104 -4.22 15.63 8.25
CA THR A 104 -2.75 15.74 8.34
C THR A 104 -2.14 14.39 8.04
N HIS A 105 -1.39 14.29 6.95
CA HIS A 105 -0.67 13.09 6.57
C HIS A 105 0.82 13.28 6.82
N THR A 106 1.31 12.65 7.90
CA THR A 106 2.69 12.74 8.36
C THR A 106 3.55 11.68 7.68
N LEU A 107 4.67 12.09 7.10
CA LEU A 107 5.64 11.19 6.47
C LEU A 107 6.85 11.01 7.37
N ILE A 108 7.20 9.76 7.64
CA ILE A 108 8.37 9.39 8.44
C ILE A 108 9.09 8.20 7.78
N GLN A 109 10.16 7.73 8.40
CA GLN A 109 10.88 6.55 7.91
C GLN A 109 10.04 5.28 8.20
N GLU A 110 10.07 4.30 7.31
CA GLU A 110 9.26 3.06 7.37
C GLU A 110 9.34 2.34 8.72
N GLY A 111 10.55 2.06 9.20
CA GLY A 111 10.74 1.41 10.51
C GLY A 111 10.16 2.22 11.68
N ASP A 112 10.18 3.55 11.58
CA ASP A 112 9.56 4.43 12.58
C ASP A 112 8.03 4.35 12.54
N VAL A 113 7.42 4.14 11.36
CA VAL A 113 5.96 3.92 11.26
C VAL A 113 5.58 2.69 12.07
N ILE A 114 6.27 1.57 11.81
CA ILE A 114 6.02 0.28 12.48
C ILE A 114 6.18 0.43 14.01
N GLU A 115 7.28 1.01 14.47
CA GLU A 115 7.56 1.17 15.90
C GLU A 115 6.51 2.06 16.59
N LYS A 116 6.15 3.19 15.99
CA LYS A 116 5.18 4.12 16.55
C LYS A 116 3.78 3.52 16.61
N LEU A 117 3.35 2.80 15.57
CA LEU A 117 2.05 2.12 15.55
C LEU A 117 1.98 1.01 16.60
N GLN A 118 3.01 0.18 16.73
CA GLN A 118 3.06 -0.85 17.76
C GLN A 118 3.03 -0.25 19.16
N THR A 119 3.78 0.84 19.40
CA THR A 119 3.78 1.57 20.66
C THR A 119 2.40 2.16 20.96
N GLN A 120 1.73 2.74 19.98
CA GLN A 120 0.36 3.24 20.10
C GLN A 120 -0.61 2.11 20.50
N MET A 121 -0.57 0.99 19.80
CA MET A 121 -1.43 -0.16 20.06
C MET A 121 -1.19 -0.76 21.45
N GLN A 122 0.06 -0.86 21.87
CA GLN A 122 0.42 -1.37 23.22
C GLN A 122 0.03 -0.42 24.35
N SER A 123 0.29 0.86 24.18
CA SER A 123 0.01 1.87 25.21
C SER A 123 -1.46 2.27 25.29
N GLY A 124 -2.24 2.01 24.24
CA GLY A 124 -3.62 2.48 24.11
C GLY A 124 -3.76 4.00 23.89
N ARG A 125 -2.65 4.71 23.64
CA ARG A 125 -2.67 6.13 23.28
C ARG A 125 -2.93 6.27 21.79
N ASN A 126 -4.00 6.98 21.43
CA ASN A 126 -4.28 7.29 20.03
C ASN A 126 -3.53 8.56 19.62
N ILE A 127 -2.54 8.42 18.75
CA ILE A 127 -1.76 9.52 18.15
C ILE A 127 -2.15 9.68 16.69
N TYR A 128 -2.30 8.57 15.99
CA TYR A 128 -2.71 8.51 14.60
C TYR A 128 -4.07 7.82 14.50
N ASP A 129 -4.98 8.43 13.77
CA ASP A 129 -6.32 7.91 13.52
C ASP A 129 -6.34 6.90 12.37
N GLY A 130 -5.37 7.03 11.46
CA GLY A 130 -5.15 6.12 10.34
C GLY A 130 -3.68 6.01 9.98
N TYR A 131 -3.36 5.00 9.19
CA TYR A 131 -2.00 4.78 8.71
C TYR A 131 -1.99 4.01 7.39
N VAL A 132 -0.92 4.21 6.61
CA VAL A 132 -0.58 3.36 5.46
C VAL A 132 0.66 2.57 5.83
N ASN A 133 0.60 1.26 5.70
CA ASN A 133 1.67 0.34 6.07
C ASN A 133 1.57 -0.97 5.31
N ASP A 134 2.61 -1.78 5.38
CA ASP A 134 2.65 -3.08 4.73
C ASP A 134 1.59 -4.05 5.27
N SER A 135 0.92 -4.75 4.38
CA SER A 135 -0.14 -5.70 4.72
C SER A 135 0.37 -6.95 5.44
N ASP A 136 1.66 -7.26 5.38
CA ASP A 136 2.28 -8.37 6.13
C ASP A 136 2.15 -8.21 7.66
N LEU A 137 1.93 -6.99 8.14
CA LEU A 137 1.71 -6.68 9.55
C LEU A 137 0.25 -6.86 10.02
N ILE A 138 -0.70 -7.17 9.12
CA ILE A 138 -2.11 -7.25 9.47
C ILE A 138 -2.38 -8.26 10.59
N GLY A 139 -1.74 -9.42 10.55
CA GLY A 139 -1.86 -10.42 11.60
C GLY A 139 -1.35 -9.96 12.96
N THR A 140 -0.34 -9.11 12.99
CA THR A 140 0.18 -8.49 14.21
C THR A 140 -0.80 -7.44 14.73
N HIS A 141 -1.26 -6.54 13.88
CA HIS A 141 -2.22 -5.50 14.24
C HIS A 141 -3.56 -6.09 14.69
N PHE A 142 -4.02 -7.15 14.02
CA PHE A 142 -5.20 -7.92 14.43
C PHE A 142 -5.05 -8.48 15.85
N ARG A 143 -3.91 -9.10 16.19
CA ARG A 143 -3.65 -9.65 17.53
C ARG A 143 -3.65 -8.59 18.63
N TYR A 144 -3.24 -7.34 18.33
CA TYR A 144 -3.37 -6.25 19.29
C TYR A 144 -4.83 -5.87 19.57
N GLY A 145 -5.76 -6.19 18.68
CA GLY A 145 -7.19 -5.86 18.82
C GLY A 145 -7.45 -4.35 18.90
N LYS A 146 -6.62 -3.55 18.21
CA LYS A 146 -6.68 -2.09 18.22
C LYS A 146 -6.94 -1.48 16.84
N VAL A 147 -7.06 -2.32 15.83
CA VAL A 147 -7.51 -1.94 14.49
C VAL A 147 -8.97 -2.25 14.31
N VAL A 148 -9.64 -1.50 13.48
CA VAL A 148 -11.06 -1.64 13.17
C VAL A 148 -11.21 -2.31 11.82
N ALA A 149 -12.08 -3.31 11.72
CA ALA A 149 -12.44 -3.87 10.43
C ALA A 149 -13.20 -2.80 9.63
N VAL A 150 -12.62 -2.36 8.51
CA VAL A 150 -13.27 -1.36 7.64
C VAL A 150 -14.58 -1.89 7.06
N GLU A 151 -14.66 -3.20 6.83
CA GLU A 151 -15.88 -3.88 6.40
C GLU A 151 -17.03 -3.71 7.40
N ASP A 152 -16.78 -3.86 8.70
CA ASP A 152 -17.79 -3.67 9.74
C ASP A 152 -18.30 -2.21 9.78
N ILE A 153 -17.42 -1.24 9.49
CA ILE A 153 -17.81 0.17 9.39
C ILE A 153 -18.66 0.40 8.14
N MET A 154 -18.17 -0.05 6.98
CA MET A 154 -18.85 0.13 5.69
C MET A 154 -20.24 -0.52 5.66
N ASN A 155 -20.39 -1.70 6.27
CA ASN A 155 -21.68 -2.40 6.34
C ASN A 155 -22.56 -1.99 7.52
N GLY A 156 -22.01 -1.28 8.49
CA GLY A 156 -22.66 -0.87 9.73
C GLY A 156 -22.87 0.64 9.84
N ALA A 157 -22.27 1.24 10.86
CA ALA A 157 -22.44 2.64 11.20
C ALA A 157 -21.94 3.63 10.13
N GLY A 158 -21.01 3.21 9.29
CA GLY A 158 -20.45 4.00 8.20
C GLY A 158 -21.11 3.79 6.85
N LYS A 159 -22.17 2.99 6.77
CA LYS A 159 -22.80 2.64 5.49
C LYS A 159 -23.22 3.86 4.67
N ASP A 160 -23.82 4.85 5.31
CA ASP A 160 -24.28 6.07 4.63
C ASP A 160 -23.12 7.02 4.27
N PHE A 161 -21.92 6.74 4.76
CA PHE A 161 -20.68 7.46 4.54
C PHE A 161 -19.69 6.68 3.67
N THR A 162 -20.07 5.52 3.18
CA THR A 162 -19.29 4.72 2.23
C THR A 162 -19.67 5.12 0.82
N LEU A 163 -18.64 5.39 -0.02
CA LEU A 163 -18.86 5.82 -1.40
C LEU A 163 -19.68 4.77 -2.16
N PRO A 164 -20.82 5.14 -2.75
CA PRO A 164 -21.72 4.17 -3.42
C PRO A 164 -21.10 3.50 -4.66
N THR A 165 -20.08 4.13 -5.26
CA THR A 165 -19.33 3.63 -6.42
C THR A 165 -18.08 2.88 -6.03
N LEU A 166 -17.82 2.68 -4.72
CA LEU A 166 -16.69 1.87 -4.27
C LEU A 166 -16.90 0.41 -4.67
N ASP A 167 -16.09 -0.05 -5.62
CA ASP A 167 -16.08 -1.42 -6.08
C ASP A 167 -14.90 -2.16 -5.45
N LEU A 168 -15.16 -3.02 -4.47
CA LEU A 168 -14.12 -3.78 -3.80
C LEU A 168 -13.55 -4.88 -4.71
N ASP A 169 -14.30 -5.36 -5.68
CA ASP A 169 -13.84 -6.41 -6.60
C ASP A 169 -12.79 -5.87 -7.59
N ASP A 170 -12.72 -4.55 -7.78
CA ASP A 170 -11.68 -3.90 -8.60
C ASP A 170 -10.32 -3.77 -7.90
N PHE A 171 -10.28 -4.01 -6.59
CA PHE A 171 -9.00 -3.97 -5.84
C PHE A 171 -8.22 -5.24 -6.01
N ILE A 172 -6.94 -5.12 -6.39
CA ILE A 172 -6.00 -6.22 -6.42
C ILE A 172 -5.45 -6.47 -5.01
N GLY A 173 -5.49 -7.74 -4.55
CA GLY A 173 -4.83 -8.13 -3.30
C GLY A 173 -5.65 -7.88 -2.03
N LEU A 174 -6.97 -7.90 -2.09
CA LEU A 174 -7.82 -7.83 -0.88
C LEU A 174 -7.50 -8.93 0.13
N ASP A 175 -7.06 -10.10 -0.33
CA ASP A 175 -6.66 -11.22 0.54
C ASP A 175 -5.54 -10.82 1.51
N PHE A 176 -4.60 -9.97 1.06
CA PHE A 176 -3.51 -9.47 1.90
C PHE A 176 -3.97 -8.47 2.96
N THR A 177 -5.15 -7.88 2.79
CA THR A 177 -5.74 -6.88 3.70
C THR A 177 -6.88 -7.45 4.54
N THR A 178 -7.11 -8.77 4.42
CA THR A 178 -8.10 -9.53 5.17
C THR A 178 -7.46 -10.14 6.41
N GLY A 179 -8.08 -9.94 7.56
CA GLY A 179 -7.61 -10.49 8.83
C GLY A 179 -7.87 -11.99 8.97
N PRO A 180 -7.27 -12.64 9.99
CA PRO A 180 -7.48 -14.08 10.26
C PRO A 180 -8.94 -14.47 10.54
N ASP A 181 -9.80 -13.51 10.84
CA ASP A 181 -11.25 -13.70 11.05
C ASP A 181 -12.07 -13.58 9.75
N GLY A 182 -11.39 -13.41 8.62
CA GLY A 182 -12.02 -13.26 7.30
C GLY A 182 -12.58 -11.88 7.00
N LYS A 183 -12.35 -10.89 7.86
CA LYS A 183 -12.84 -9.51 7.64
C LYS A 183 -11.79 -8.62 7.01
N LEU A 184 -12.24 -7.65 6.21
CA LEU A 184 -11.39 -6.64 5.61
C LEU A 184 -11.01 -5.57 6.65
N TYR A 185 -9.70 -5.38 6.88
CA TYR A 185 -9.17 -4.39 7.83
C TYR A 185 -8.50 -3.19 7.15
N GLN A 186 -8.11 -3.33 5.90
CA GLN A 186 -7.44 -2.30 5.12
C GLN A 186 -8.00 -2.28 3.71
N LEU A 187 -7.85 -1.16 3.02
CA LEU A 187 -7.99 -1.10 1.56
C LEU A 187 -6.60 -1.05 0.95
N PRO A 188 -6.32 -1.83 -0.11
CA PRO A 188 -5.04 -1.77 -0.80
C PRO A 188 -4.83 -0.37 -1.37
N SER A 189 -3.71 0.26 -1.03
CA SER A 189 -3.32 1.57 -1.55
C SER A 189 -2.44 1.43 -2.78
N GLN A 190 -1.52 0.47 -2.76
CA GLN A 190 -0.60 0.17 -3.86
C GLN A 190 -0.16 -1.28 -3.78
N GLN A 191 0.32 -1.79 -4.93
CA GLN A 191 0.88 -3.12 -5.03
C GLN A 191 2.34 -3.06 -5.36
N PHE A 192 3.11 -3.97 -4.78
CA PHE A 192 4.53 -4.16 -5.06
C PHE A 192 4.75 -5.50 -5.71
N ALA A 193 5.69 -5.54 -6.66
CA ALA A 193 6.19 -6.76 -7.24
C ALA A 193 7.72 -6.76 -7.16
N ASN A 194 8.30 -7.87 -6.73
CA ASN A 194 9.72 -8.08 -6.83
C ASN A 194 10.06 -8.45 -8.25
N LEU A 195 10.83 -7.60 -8.92
CA LEU A 195 11.24 -7.80 -10.31
C LEU A 195 12.76 -7.85 -10.39
N TYR A 196 13.25 -8.71 -11.28
CA TYR A 196 14.66 -8.72 -11.62
C TYR A 196 14.96 -7.62 -12.63
N TRP A 197 15.71 -6.60 -12.17
CA TRP A 197 16.18 -5.49 -13.00
C TRP A 197 17.59 -5.77 -13.49
N PHE A 198 17.82 -5.63 -14.78
CA PHE A 198 19.13 -5.85 -15.39
C PHE A 198 19.40 -4.88 -16.53
N ARG A 199 20.64 -4.69 -16.85
CA ARG A 199 21.11 -3.88 -17.97
C ARG A 199 21.02 -4.70 -19.26
N ALA A 200 19.89 -4.55 -19.98
CA ALA A 200 19.64 -5.25 -21.22
C ALA A 200 20.76 -4.99 -22.26
N ASP A 201 21.23 -3.75 -22.34
CA ASP A 201 22.32 -3.35 -23.21
C ASP A 201 23.65 -4.11 -22.93
N TRP A 202 23.92 -4.44 -21.67
CA TRP A 202 25.09 -5.25 -21.31
C TRP A 202 24.87 -6.73 -21.63
N PHE A 203 23.70 -7.23 -21.36
CA PHE A 203 23.33 -8.62 -21.65
C PHE A 203 23.27 -8.93 -23.16
N GLU A 204 23.10 -7.92 -24.01
CA GLU A 204 23.10 -8.05 -25.47
C GLU A 204 24.49 -7.97 -26.08
N ARG A 205 25.53 -7.57 -25.35
CA ARG A 205 26.89 -7.44 -25.84
C ARG A 205 27.51 -8.80 -26.15
N GLU A 206 27.93 -9.02 -27.39
CA GLU A 206 28.51 -10.29 -27.84
C GLU A 206 29.83 -10.65 -27.16
N ASP A 207 30.66 -9.66 -26.78
CA ASP A 207 31.88 -9.87 -26.02
C ASP A 207 31.61 -10.40 -24.62
N LEU A 208 30.58 -9.83 -23.92
CA LEU A 208 30.18 -10.27 -22.59
C LEU A 208 29.49 -11.64 -22.62
N LYS A 209 28.62 -11.90 -23.60
CA LYS A 209 28.01 -13.22 -23.81
C LYS A 209 29.05 -14.29 -24.01
N LYS A 210 30.05 -14.03 -24.87
CA LYS A 210 31.13 -14.97 -25.12
C LYS A 210 31.93 -15.23 -23.84
N GLN A 211 32.33 -14.19 -23.14
CA GLN A 211 33.12 -14.31 -21.90
C GLN A 211 32.34 -15.09 -20.83
N PHE A 212 31.04 -14.80 -20.66
CA PHE A 212 30.20 -15.51 -19.71
C PHE A 212 30.12 -17.00 -20.03
N ARG A 213 29.85 -17.33 -21.32
CA ARG A 213 29.77 -18.73 -21.78
C ARG A 213 31.10 -19.48 -21.60
N ASP A 214 32.22 -18.81 -21.85
CA ASP A 214 33.55 -19.41 -21.68
C ASP A 214 33.84 -19.74 -20.20
N ILE A 215 33.25 -18.99 -19.24
CA ILE A 215 33.43 -19.18 -17.78
C ILE A 215 32.42 -20.20 -17.23
N TYR A 216 31.15 -20.03 -17.53
CA TYR A 216 30.07 -20.78 -16.86
C TYR A 216 29.46 -21.89 -17.71
N GLY A 217 29.76 -21.94 -19.02
CA GLY A 217 29.31 -23.00 -19.92
C GLY A 217 27.86 -22.89 -20.44
N TYR A 218 27.18 -21.77 -20.16
CA TYR A 218 25.83 -21.48 -20.67
C TYR A 218 25.68 -19.99 -21.05
N ASP A 219 24.56 -19.62 -21.64
CA ASP A 219 24.35 -18.28 -22.19
C ASP A 219 24.00 -17.25 -21.12
N LEU A 220 24.61 -16.06 -21.21
CA LEU A 220 24.21 -14.90 -20.42
C LEU A 220 22.78 -14.50 -20.77
N GLY A 221 21.90 -14.49 -19.79
CA GLY A 221 20.48 -14.15 -19.94
C GLY A 221 19.82 -13.90 -18.60
N VAL A 222 18.50 -13.73 -18.59
CA VAL A 222 17.71 -13.62 -17.36
C VAL A 222 17.91 -14.91 -16.54
N PRO A 223 18.29 -14.83 -15.26
CA PRO A 223 18.57 -16.01 -14.46
C PRO A 223 17.32 -16.87 -14.27
N VAL A 224 17.45 -18.17 -14.49
CA VAL A 224 16.36 -19.15 -14.35
C VAL A 224 16.28 -19.75 -12.94
N ASN A 225 17.30 -19.54 -12.12
CA ASN A 225 17.39 -19.98 -10.74
C ASN A 225 18.42 -19.16 -9.96
N TRP A 226 18.55 -19.39 -8.67
CA TRP A 226 19.47 -18.66 -7.81
C TRP A 226 20.94 -18.89 -8.13
N SER A 227 21.33 -20.07 -8.62
CA SER A 227 22.70 -20.32 -9.06
C SER A 227 23.07 -19.47 -10.28
N ALA A 228 22.19 -19.38 -11.27
CA ALA A 228 22.40 -18.51 -12.42
C ALA A 228 22.42 -17.01 -12.01
N TYR A 229 21.64 -16.63 -11.00
CA TYR A 229 21.69 -15.28 -10.44
C TYR A 229 23.05 -14.97 -9.79
N GLU A 230 23.59 -15.92 -9.01
CA GLU A 230 24.90 -15.82 -8.38
C GLU A 230 26.02 -15.75 -9.42
N ASP A 231 26.00 -16.60 -10.44
CA ASP A 231 26.96 -16.59 -11.56
C ASP A 231 27.00 -15.23 -12.27
N ILE A 232 25.83 -14.62 -12.52
CA ILE A 232 25.73 -13.29 -13.13
C ILE A 232 26.29 -12.22 -12.19
N ALA A 233 26.01 -12.31 -10.91
CA ALA A 233 26.51 -11.37 -9.90
C ALA A 233 28.03 -11.42 -9.80
N GLU A 234 28.61 -12.62 -9.76
CA GLU A 234 30.05 -12.85 -9.80
C GLU A 234 30.66 -12.36 -11.11
N PHE A 235 30.07 -12.71 -12.24
CA PHE A 235 30.56 -12.35 -13.56
C PHE A 235 30.83 -10.85 -13.68
N PHE A 236 29.83 -10.02 -13.43
CA PHE A 236 30.00 -8.59 -13.55
C PHE A 236 30.89 -7.99 -12.46
N THR A 237 30.84 -8.50 -11.24
CA THR A 237 31.62 -7.96 -10.12
C THR A 237 33.08 -8.36 -10.15
N VAL A 238 33.37 -9.62 -10.51
CA VAL A 238 34.70 -10.22 -10.36
C VAL A 238 35.47 -10.35 -11.69
N HIS A 239 34.73 -10.71 -12.76
CA HIS A 239 35.36 -10.96 -14.07
C HIS A 239 35.33 -9.73 -14.97
N VAL A 240 34.21 -9.07 -15.14
CA VAL A 240 34.07 -7.86 -15.97
C VAL A 240 34.68 -6.65 -15.28
N LYS A 241 34.28 -6.33 -14.08
CA LYS A 241 34.73 -5.24 -13.20
C LYS A 241 34.48 -3.83 -13.70
N GLU A 242 34.59 -3.58 -15.00
CA GLU A 242 34.53 -2.27 -15.62
C GLU A 242 33.89 -2.35 -17.01
N ILE A 243 33.02 -1.41 -17.32
CA ILE A 243 32.44 -1.22 -18.65
C ILE A 243 32.54 0.26 -18.98
N ASP A 244 33.10 0.58 -20.14
CA ASP A 244 33.26 1.96 -20.65
C ASP A 244 33.99 2.91 -19.67
N GLY A 245 34.97 2.38 -18.90
CA GLY A 245 35.72 3.13 -17.91
C GLY A 245 35.05 3.27 -16.53
N GLU A 246 33.86 2.73 -16.36
CA GLU A 246 33.12 2.80 -15.11
C GLU A 246 33.06 1.43 -14.42
N ARG A 247 33.28 1.43 -13.10
CA ARG A 247 33.16 0.21 -12.30
C ARG A 247 31.74 -0.32 -12.30
N VAL A 248 31.61 -1.63 -12.53
CA VAL A 248 30.32 -2.32 -12.51
C VAL A 248 30.23 -3.32 -11.35
N TYR A 249 28.99 -3.54 -10.90
CA TYR A 249 28.61 -4.51 -9.88
C TYR A 249 27.49 -5.38 -10.45
N GLY A 250 27.60 -6.68 -10.23
CA GLY A 250 26.64 -7.64 -10.75
C GLY A 250 25.42 -7.84 -9.87
N HIS A 251 25.43 -7.23 -8.66
CA HIS A 251 24.32 -7.37 -7.70
C HIS A 251 24.14 -6.09 -6.92
N MET A 252 22.88 -5.75 -6.69
CA MET A 252 22.45 -4.71 -5.77
C MET A 252 21.12 -5.14 -5.13
N ASP A 253 21.10 -5.24 -3.83
CA ASP A 253 19.90 -5.57 -3.06
C ASP A 253 20.01 -5.01 -1.64
N TYR A 254 19.01 -5.30 -0.79
CA TYR A 254 19.02 -4.90 0.61
C TYR A 254 20.25 -5.45 1.34
N GLY A 255 20.97 -4.59 2.04
CA GLY A 255 22.14 -4.96 2.84
C GLY A 255 22.23 -4.18 4.15
N LYS A 256 21.35 -3.22 4.38
CA LYS A 256 21.25 -2.46 5.61
C LYS A 256 20.60 -3.33 6.70
N LYS A 257 21.02 -3.17 7.94
CA LYS A 257 20.32 -3.76 9.09
C LYS A 257 18.98 -3.03 9.28
N ASP A 258 17.94 -3.63 8.74
CA ASP A 258 16.57 -3.11 8.67
C ASP A 258 15.59 -4.29 8.72
N PRO A 259 14.36 -4.13 9.24
CA PRO A 259 13.35 -5.20 9.23
C PRO A 259 13.09 -5.80 7.84
N SER A 260 13.13 -5.00 6.79
CA SER A 260 12.93 -5.43 5.39
C SER A 260 14.01 -6.41 4.89
N LEU A 261 15.18 -6.49 5.55
CA LEU A 261 16.19 -7.51 5.23
C LEU A 261 15.66 -8.94 5.44
N GLY A 262 14.73 -9.13 6.39
CA GLY A 262 14.10 -10.42 6.66
C GLY A 262 13.37 -10.97 5.44
N TRP A 263 12.66 -10.13 4.70
CA TRP A 263 11.93 -10.56 3.50
C TRP A 263 12.85 -11.14 2.43
N ARG A 264 13.97 -10.48 2.18
CA ARG A 264 14.92 -10.92 1.16
C ARG A 264 15.52 -12.28 1.48
N PHE A 265 15.88 -12.51 2.73
CA PHE A 265 16.39 -13.81 3.15
C PHE A 265 15.31 -14.90 3.05
N THR A 266 14.09 -14.60 3.48
CA THR A 266 13.01 -15.59 3.44
C THR A 266 12.57 -15.90 2.03
N ASP A 267 12.45 -14.91 1.15
CA ASP A 267 12.09 -15.11 -0.27
C ASP A 267 13.08 -16.04 -0.98
N ALA A 268 14.38 -15.74 -0.87
CA ALA A 268 15.41 -16.57 -1.45
C ALA A 268 15.43 -17.98 -0.84
N TRP A 269 15.37 -18.07 0.49
CA TRP A 269 15.43 -19.33 1.21
C TRP A 269 14.26 -20.26 0.87
N PHE A 270 13.04 -19.76 0.95
CA PHE A 270 11.85 -20.55 0.65
C PHE A 270 11.74 -20.90 -0.82
N SER A 271 12.09 -20.00 -1.74
CA SER A 271 12.06 -20.31 -3.17
C SER A 271 13.11 -21.37 -3.55
N MET A 272 14.27 -21.39 -2.94
CA MET A 272 15.25 -22.48 -3.09
C MET A 272 14.75 -23.80 -2.52
N ALA A 273 13.94 -23.76 -1.46
CA ALA A 273 13.28 -24.94 -0.88
C ALA A 273 12.04 -25.39 -1.68
N GLY A 274 11.68 -24.72 -2.75
CA GLY A 274 10.54 -25.08 -3.61
C GLY A 274 9.23 -24.40 -3.23
N ALA A 275 9.22 -23.51 -2.24
CA ALA A 275 8.04 -22.69 -1.94
C ALA A 275 7.78 -21.69 -3.07
N GLY A 276 6.52 -21.43 -3.35
CA GLY A 276 6.08 -20.43 -4.33
C GLY A 276 4.88 -19.67 -3.82
N ASP A 277 4.60 -18.52 -4.42
CA ASP A 277 3.39 -17.76 -4.10
C ASP A 277 2.14 -18.47 -4.60
N LYS A 278 1.16 -18.60 -3.70
CA LYS A 278 -0.15 -19.13 -4.06
C LYS A 278 -0.82 -18.23 -5.09
N GLY A 279 -1.25 -18.84 -6.17
CA GLY A 279 -1.97 -18.13 -7.26
C GLY A 279 -1.09 -17.44 -8.29
N LEU A 280 0.23 -17.41 -8.13
CA LEU A 280 1.11 -16.93 -9.21
C LEU A 280 1.30 -18.01 -10.28
N PRO A 281 1.30 -17.64 -11.56
CA PRO A 281 1.48 -18.56 -12.67
C PRO A 281 2.96 -18.95 -12.84
N ASN A 282 3.54 -19.58 -11.80
CA ASN A 282 4.90 -20.14 -11.90
C ASN A 282 4.95 -21.49 -12.66
N GLY A 283 3.81 -21.90 -13.19
CA GLY A 283 3.65 -23.10 -14.01
C GLY A 283 3.59 -24.42 -13.24
N LEU A 284 3.73 -24.41 -11.93
CA LEU A 284 3.66 -25.61 -11.09
C LEU A 284 2.59 -25.44 -10.02
N PRO A 285 1.84 -26.52 -9.71
CA PRO A 285 0.86 -26.51 -8.64
C PRO A 285 1.55 -26.30 -7.28
N VAL A 286 0.89 -25.53 -6.42
CA VAL A 286 1.28 -25.34 -5.02
C VAL A 286 0.14 -25.76 -4.11
N ASP A 287 0.46 -26.17 -2.89
CA ASP A 287 -0.54 -26.45 -1.86
C ASP A 287 -1.06 -25.14 -1.21
N GLU A 288 -1.88 -25.28 -0.18
CA GLU A 288 -2.45 -24.14 0.57
C GLU A 288 -1.39 -23.30 1.31
N TRP A 289 -0.17 -23.81 1.45
CA TRP A 289 0.96 -23.15 2.09
C TRP A 289 1.95 -22.52 1.08
N GLY A 290 1.66 -22.64 -0.22
CA GLY A 290 2.55 -22.17 -1.28
C GLY A 290 3.71 -23.13 -1.59
N ILE A 291 3.68 -24.36 -1.09
CA ILE A 291 4.69 -25.37 -1.36
C ILE A 291 4.38 -26.06 -2.69
N ARG A 292 5.37 -26.14 -3.57
CA ARG A 292 5.24 -26.89 -4.84
C ARG A 292 5.05 -28.37 -4.56
N VAL A 293 4.09 -28.98 -5.23
CA VAL A 293 3.79 -30.39 -5.10
C VAL A 293 3.80 -31.07 -6.46
N GLU A 294 4.43 -32.23 -6.53
CA GLU A 294 4.29 -33.20 -7.62
C GLU A 294 3.82 -34.50 -7.02
N GLU A 295 2.72 -35.06 -7.54
CA GLU A 295 2.21 -36.40 -7.19
C GLU A 295 2.17 -36.73 -5.68
N CYS A 296 1.84 -35.79 -4.82
CA CYS A 296 1.81 -35.98 -3.37
C CYS A 296 3.17 -35.82 -2.63
N HIS A 297 4.22 -35.40 -3.31
CA HIS A 297 5.51 -35.11 -2.66
C HIS A 297 5.89 -33.65 -2.85
N PRO A 298 6.32 -32.93 -1.80
CA PRO A 298 6.85 -31.58 -1.95
C PRO A 298 8.08 -31.59 -2.85
N VAL A 299 8.07 -30.77 -3.90
CA VAL A 299 9.24 -30.59 -4.78
C VAL A 299 10.21 -29.65 -4.06
N GLY A 300 11.44 -30.10 -3.83
CA GLY A 300 12.49 -29.34 -3.13
C GLY A 300 12.70 -29.76 -1.69
N ALA A 301 12.02 -30.78 -1.20
CA ALA A 301 12.28 -31.39 0.10
C ALA A 301 13.32 -32.52 0.03
N SER A 302 14.35 -32.39 -0.81
CA SER A 302 15.46 -33.37 -0.90
C SER A 302 16.74 -32.80 -0.32
#